data_7ca572a8a2412fd2d12d4b742229b978
#
_entry.id   7ca572a8a2412fd2d12d4b742229b978
#
_cell.length_a   1.000
_cell.length_b   1.000
_cell.length_c   1.000
_cell.angle_alpha   90.00
_cell.angle_beta   90.00
_cell.angle_gamma   90.00
#
_symmetry.space_group_name_H-M   'P 1'
#
loop_
_entity.id
_entity.type
_entity.pdbx_description
1 polymer ?
#
loop_
_entity_poly.entity_id
_entity_poly.type
_entity_poly.pdbx_seq_one_letter_code
_entity_poly.pdbx_strand_id
1 'polypeptide(L)'
;MCVRSAVRTLWLRCCDLLCVLALAARLRSCAAGELMALTLALLRRRGLLALVIVLFVPFSVLVLLSGPDLSQEQALVQRMAELQVRLQHLDAMHRARQEEVHVLSQHLGQLLAASGDGTGLVNNSGTGLPLYLPLSPEVRLLLRNLTGLQAGDSGQLLRLPSVYHFLPHLLESPASLRPAYILSRGRTGVSIVLGVPTVKREVQSYLMATLQNLVNSMSTEEAADTLIVVFVAETDQEYILQIAKQIETQFPDQVESGLMEVVSPPASYYPDMEELRITLGDSPERVRWRSKQNLDFAFLMMYAQPKGTFYVQLEDDILAKKNFVSTMKNYALQKISEKAPWFVLEFCQLGFIGKMFKCVELPWLVQFFLMFYNDKPVDWLLDHLISTKICSLDKDGMMSHSDVMEPSSSQNARPAFLGTKKDGGHRRVVDYHKKQCKKAKSQLWLQYKPSLFQHIGTHSSLKGKVQKLKDKQFGKVALFFPHKNPEASVESGIKHYKQYSLARAYLGETFFWGLLPQTGDHLVFKFNTPITIKRYLFRSGNAEHPSDRFYNTTVEVLLNSSQVSYNKNDFNSTSDGYIVVGQFNSMGIAEGSVDPKLGPVRVLRLNVHSESDNWAILSEIHIVSGDGS
;
A
#
# COMPACT_ATOMS: atom_id res chain seq x y z
N MET A 1 -11.23 0.40 22.64
CA MET A 1 -10.16 0.50 23.68
C MET A 1 -10.68 1.07 25.01
N CYS A 2 -11.49 2.11 25.06
CA CYS A 2 -12.02 2.68 26.32
C CYS A 2 -12.91 1.74 27.16
N VAL A 3 -13.75 0.92 26.55
CA VAL A 3 -14.67 0.02 27.28
C VAL A 3 -13.92 -1.11 27.99
N ARG A 4 -12.87 -1.68 27.37
CA ARG A 4 -12.02 -2.71 28.02
C ARG A 4 -11.24 -2.18 29.22
N SER A 5 -10.81 -0.92 29.18
CA SER A 5 -10.14 -0.27 30.31
C SER A 5 -11.12 -0.04 31.46
N ALA A 6 -12.32 0.42 31.16
CA ALA A 6 -13.35 0.67 32.17
C ALA A 6 -13.82 -0.63 32.86
N VAL A 7 -14.03 -1.72 32.11
CA VAL A 7 -14.42 -3.03 32.65
C VAL A 7 -13.30 -3.62 33.51
N ARG A 8 -12.04 -3.50 33.12
CA ARG A 8 -10.90 -3.97 33.90
C ARG A 8 -10.72 -3.20 35.20
N THR A 9 -10.98 -1.88 35.17
CA THR A 9 -10.91 -1.03 36.37
C THR A 9 -12.09 -1.31 37.31
N LEU A 10 -13.29 -1.60 36.79
CA LEU A 10 -14.47 -2.00 37.58
C LEU A 10 -14.24 -3.37 38.22
N TRP A 11 -13.64 -4.32 37.49
CA TRP A 11 -13.34 -5.66 37.98
C TRP A 11 -12.32 -5.64 39.13
N LEU A 12 -11.25 -4.83 39.00
CA LEU A 12 -10.26 -4.64 40.07
C LEU A 12 -10.87 -3.99 41.32
N ARG A 13 -11.75 -2.98 41.14
CA ARG A 13 -12.46 -2.35 42.26
C ARG A 13 -13.48 -3.28 42.94
N CYS A 14 -14.13 -4.17 42.18
CA CYS A 14 -15.02 -5.19 42.76
C CYS A 14 -14.24 -6.24 43.55
N CYS A 15 -13.04 -6.64 43.09
CA CYS A 15 -12.16 -7.55 43.82
C CYS A 15 -11.69 -6.92 45.14
N ASP A 16 -11.30 -5.63 45.14
CA ASP A 16 -10.90 -4.90 46.34
C ASP A 16 -12.03 -4.75 47.32
N LEU A 17 -13.28 -4.47 46.87
CA LEU A 17 -14.46 -4.37 47.72
C LEU A 17 -14.82 -5.72 48.37
N LEU A 18 -14.67 -6.84 47.62
CA LEU A 18 -14.88 -8.19 48.12
C LEU A 18 -13.83 -8.61 49.14
N CYS A 19 -12.57 -8.18 48.97
CA CYS A 19 -11.50 -8.39 49.95
C CYS A 19 -11.76 -7.60 51.24
N VAL A 20 -12.20 -6.34 51.13
CA VAL A 20 -12.50 -5.50 52.29
C VAL A 20 -13.70 -6.04 53.07
N LEU A 21 -14.76 -6.52 52.37
CA LEU A 21 -15.92 -7.16 53.01
C LEU A 21 -15.55 -8.49 53.67
N ALA A 22 -14.62 -9.27 53.10
CA ALA A 22 -14.12 -10.47 53.70
C ALA A 22 -13.23 -10.23 54.95
N LEU A 23 -12.49 -9.14 55.00
CA LEU A 23 -11.72 -8.70 56.19
C LEU A 23 -12.63 -8.16 57.28
N ALA A 24 -13.68 -7.40 56.95
CA ALA A 24 -14.65 -6.86 57.91
C ALA A 24 -15.50 -7.96 58.58
N ALA A 25 -15.74 -9.07 57.86
CA ALA A 25 -16.43 -10.24 58.41
C ALA A 25 -15.56 -11.05 59.40
N ARG A 26 -14.22 -10.98 59.29
CA ARG A 26 -13.28 -11.65 60.20
C ARG A 26 -13.11 -10.95 61.56
N LEU A 27 -13.42 -9.67 61.66
CA LEU A 27 -13.22 -8.87 62.89
C LEU A 27 -14.42 -8.84 63.84
N ARG A 28 -15.53 -9.53 63.56
CA ARG A 28 -16.73 -9.58 64.43
C ARG A 28 -17.03 -10.93 65.07
N SER A 29 -16.08 -11.81 65.23
CA SER A 29 -16.28 -13.11 65.86
C SER A 29 -15.34 -13.27 67.06
N CYS A 30 -15.81 -12.73 68.18
CA CYS A 30 -15.42 -13.27 69.48
C CYS A 30 -16.66 -13.27 70.40
N ALA A 31 -17.04 -14.45 70.84
CA ALA A 31 -17.92 -14.87 71.92
C ALA A 31 -19.32 -15.45 71.57
N ALA A 32 -19.44 -16.73 71.84
CA ALA A 32 -20.60 -17.55 72.26
C ALA A 32 -21.88 -17.51 71.38
N GLY A 33 -22.06 -18.57 70.61
CA GLY A 33 -23.24 -18.87 69.82
C GLY A 33 -23.00 -19.62 68.51
N GLU A 34 -21.93 -20.38 68.45
CA GLU A 34 -21.18 -20.62 67.22
C GLU A 34 -21.69 -21.72 66.26
N LEU A 35 -22.57 -22.58 66.63
CA LEU A 35 -22.90 -23.71 65.70
C LEU A 35 -24.11 -23.41 64.78
N MET A 36 -25.07 -22.63 65.25
CA MET A 36 -26.28 -22.30 64.47
C MET A 36 -26.04 -21.10 63.55
N ALA A 37 -25.17 -20.18 63.91
CA ALA A 37 -24.76 -19.06 63.08
C ALA A 37 -23.85 -19.47 61.90
N LEU A 38 -23.01 -20.50 62.07
CA LEU A 38 -22.10 -20.97 61.01
C LEU A 38 -22.87 -21.65 59.85
N THR A 39 -23.94 -22.40 60.16
CA THR A 39 -24.75 -23.06 59.13
C THR A 39 -25.58 -22.07 58.33
N LEU A 40 -26.16 -21.06 59.00
CA LEU A 40 -26.90 -19.95 58.33
C LEU A 40 -25.96 -19.03 57.52
N ALA A 41 -24.76 -18.78 58.00
CA ALA A 41 -23.73 -18.01 57.27
C ALA A 41 -23.21 -18.77 56.05
N LEU A 42 -23.04 -20.10 56.11
CA LEU A 42 -22.65 -20.94 54.98
C LEU A 42 -23.78 -21.08 53.95
N LEU A 43 -25.04 -21.15 54.36
CA LEU A 43 -26.21 -21.15 53.48
C LEU A 43 -26.39 -19.78 52.81
N ARG A 44 -26.21 -18.65 53.50
CA ARG A 44 -26.19 -17.32 52.94
C ARG A 44 -25.00 -17.14 51.96
N ARG A 45 -23.79 -17.61 52.28
CA ARG A 45 -22.65 -17.58 51.40
C ARG A 45 -22.85 -18.41 50.11
N ARG A 46 -23.45 -19.61 50.24
CA ARG A 46 -23.76 -20.47 49.08
C ARG A 46 -24.87 -19.83 48.22
N GLY A 47 -25.88 -19.20 48.84
CA GLY A 47 -26.92 -18.45 48.13
C GLY A 47 -26.38 -17.21 47.42
N LEU A 48 -25.48 -16.46 48.05
CA LEU A 48 -24.84 -15.29 47.45
C LEU A 48 -23.90 -15.67 46.31
N LEU A 49 -23.15 -16.79 46.48
CA LEU A 49 -22.28 -17.35 45.40
C LEU A 49 -23.13 -17.87 44.23
N ALA A 50 -24.24 -18.56 44.52
CA ALA A 50 -25.19 -18.98 43.50
C ALA A 50 -25.82 -17.80 42.75
N LEU A 51 -26.19 -16.73 43.45
CA LEU A 51 -26.72 -15.51 42.85
C LEU A 51 -25.69 -14.78 41.99
N VAL A 52 -24.42 -14.73 42.42
CA VAL A 52 -23.33 -14.15 41.65
C VAL A 52 -23.06 -15.01 40.39
N ILE A 53 -23.07 -16.34 40.52
CA ILE A 53 -22.89 -17.24 39.37
C ILE A 53 -24.07 -17.08 38.38
N VAL A 54 -25.32 -17.07 38.87
CA VAL A 54 -26.51 -16.93 38.02
C VAL A 54 -26.60 -15.57 37.32
N LEU A 55 -26.10 -14.49 37.92
CA LEU A 55 -26.08 -13.17 37.29
C LEU A 55 -24.82 -12.91 36.42
N PHE A 56 -23.64 -13.34 36.90
CA PHE A 56 -22.38 -13.06 36.23
C PHE A 56 -22.06 -14.01 35.08
N VAL A 57 -22.45 -15.28 35.17
CA VAL A 57 -22.19 -16.26 34.10
C VAL A 57 -22.94 -15.90 32.81
N PRO A 58 -24.29 -15.66 32.84
CA PRO A 58 -24.99 -15.26 31.61
C PRO A 58 -24.56 -13.89 31.12
N PHE A 59 -24.23 -12.94 32.01
CA PHE A 59 -23.68 -11.65 31.60
C PHE A 59 -22.30 -11.78 30.96
N SER A 60 -21.42 -12.62 31.51
CA SER A 60 -20.11 -12.90 30.92
C SER A 60 -20.23 -13.65 29.58
N VAL A 61 -21.17 -14.60 29.50
CA VAL A 61 -21.49 -15.31 28.24
C VAL A 61 -22.09 -14.33 27.22
N LEU A 62 -22.97 -13.43 27.63
CA LEU A 62 -23.53 -12.41 26.74
C LEU A 62 -22.46 -11.44 26.24
N VAL A 63 -21.51 -11.02 27.09
CA VAL A 63 -20.36 -10.19 26.71
C VAL A 63 -19.37 -10.92 25.81
N LEU A 64 -19.19 -12.24 26.01
CA LEU A 64 -18.35 -13.08 25.15
C LEU A 64 -19.02 -13.38 23.80
N LEU A 65 -20.35 -13.58 23.80
CA LEU A 65 -21.13 -13.80 22.57
C LEU A 65 -21.41 -12.50 21.80
N SER A 66 -21.43 -11.34 22.47
CA SER A 66 -21.48 -10.01 21.82
C SER A 66 -20.09 -9.44 21.54
N GLY A 67 -19.07 -10.29 21.46
CA GLY A 67 -17.77 -9.89 20.96
C GLY A 67 -17.95 -9.20 19.60
N PRO A 68 -17.36 -8.00 19.38
CA PRO A 68 -17.53 -7.29 18.13
C PRO A 68 -17.08 -8.22 17.00
N ASP A 69 -17.93 -8.35 16.00
CA ASP A 69 -17.59 -9.07 14.77
C ASP A 69 -16.34 -8.40 14.19
N LEU A 70 -15.20 -9.04 14.33
CA LEU A 70 -13.88 -8.54 13.89
C LEU A 70 -13.91 -8.12 12.41
N SER A 71 -14.80 -8.72 11.62
CA SER A 71 -14.98 -8.38 10.22
C SER A 71 -15.69 -7.02 10.07
N GLN A 72 -16.68 -6.72 10.90
CA GLN A 72 -17.37 -5.42 10.90
C GLN A 72 -16.47 -4.30 11.45
N GLU A 73 -15.67 -4.59 12.49
CA GLU A 73 -14.71 -3.61 13.02
C GLU A 73 -13.64 -3.27 11.96
N GLN A 74 -13.10 -4.27 11.26
CA GLN A 74 -12.15 -4.05 10.18
C GLN A 74 -12.76 -3.28 9.01
N ALA A 75 -13.99 -3.62 8.61
CA ALA A 75 -14.71 -2.91 7.55
C ALA A 75 -14.97 -1.44 7.94
N LEU A 76 -15.32 -1.18 9.19
CA LEU A 76 -15.54 0.18 9.71
C LEU A 76 -14.23 0.98 9.71
N VAL A 77 -13.13 0.40 10.20
CA VAL A 77 -11.80 1.04 10.20
C VAL A 77 -11.36 1.37 8.78
N GLN A 78 -11.57 0.46 7.84
CA GLN A 78 -11.24 0.67 6.43
C GLN A 78 -12.09 1.79 5.81
N ARG A 79 -13.39 1.82 6.11
CA ARG A 79 -14.29 2.89 5.65
C ARG A 79 -13.94 4.25 6.25
N MET A 80 -13.53 4.31 7.51
CA MET A 80 -13.02 5.53 8.14
C MET A 80 -11.73 6.01 7.47
N ALA A 81 -10.81 5.11 7.14
CA ALA A 81 -9.58 5.44 6.42
C ALA A 81 -9.89 6.00 5.02
N GLU A 82 -10.84 5.42 4.30
CA GLU A 82 -11.31 5.92 3.00
C GLU A 82 -11.88 7.34 3.10
N LEU A 83 -12.78 7.57 4.05
CA LEU A 83 -13.38 8.88 4.28
C LEU A 83 -12.32 9.92 4.67
N GLN A 84 -11.34 9.56 5.49
CA GLN A 84 -10.25 10.45 5.88
C GLN A 84 -9.43 10.90 4.66
N VAL A 85 -9.09 10.00 3.75
CA VAL A 85 -8.29 10.35 2.56
C VAL A 85 -9.11 11.17 1.57
N ARG A 86 -10.40 10.83 1.37
CA ARG A 86 -11.30 11.64 0.53
C ARG A 86 -11.44 13.05 1.09
N LEU A 87 -11.56 13.20 2.41
CA LEU A 87 -11.62 14.51 3.05
C LEU A 87 -10.33 15.30 2.85
N GLN A 88 -9.16 14.66 3.01
CA GLN A 88 -7.87 15.31 2.74
C GLN A 88 -7.75 15.77 1.28
N HIS A 89 -8.24 14.97 0.34
CA HIS A 89 -8.26 15.35 -1.08
C HIS A 89 -9.17 16.55 -1.33
N LEU A 90 -10.39 16.55 -0.79
CA LEU A 90 -11.32 17.67 -0.92
C LEU A 90 -10.78 18.95 -0.29
N ASP A 91 -10.14 18.85 0.88
CA ASP A 91 -9.51 19.99 1.55
C ASP A 91 -8.34 20.55 0.75
N ALA A 92 -7.52 19.71 0.13
CA ALA A 92 -6.46 20.14 -0.78
C ALA A 92 -7.02 20.85 -2.03
N MET A 93 -8.09 20.33 -2.62
CA MET A 93 -8.77 20.96 -3.75
C MET A 93 -9.40 22.30 -3.37
N HIS A 94 -9.97 22.39 -2.18
CA HIS A 94 -10.51 23.64 -1.67
C HIS A 94 -9.42 24.70 -1.47
N ARG A 95 -8.28 24.31 -0.90
CA ARG A 95 -7.12 25.22 -0.75
C ARG A 95 -6.58 25.68 -2.10
N ALA A 96 -6.46 24.80 -3.09
CA ALA A 96 -6.03 25.19 -4.43
C ALA A 96 -6.97 26.23 -5.06
N ARG A 97 -8.28 26.06 -4.91
CA ARG A 97 -9.26 27.07 -5.37
C ARG A 97 -9.16 28.39 -4.60
N GLN A 98 -8.88 28.34 -3.29
CA GLN A 98 -8.64 29.56 -2.52
C GLN A 98 -7.40 30.31 -3.01
N GLU A 99 -6.32 29.60 -3.36
CA GLU A 99 -5.13 30.17 -3.96
C GLU A 99 -5.44 30.83 -5.32
N GLU A 100 -6.22 30.17 -6.19
CA GLU A 100 -6.66 30.72 -7.46
C GLU A 100 -7.47 32.02 -7.27
N VAL A 101 -8.42 32.01 -6.32
CA VAL A 101 -9.22 33.20 -5.99
C VAL A 101 -8.33 34.32 -5.43
N HIS A 102 -7.34 33.98 -4.60
CA HIS A 102 -6.40 34.97 -4.05
C HIS A 102 -5.53 35.60 -5.14
N VAL A 103 -4.98 34.79 -6.05
CA VAL A 103 -4.20 35.26 -7.21
C VAL A 103 -5.06 36.16 -8.12
N LEU A 104 -6.30 35.75 -8.42
CA LEU A 104 -7.23 36.54 -9.22
C LEU A 104 -7.57 37.88 -8.54
N SER A 105 -7.81 37.84 -7.23
CA SER A 105 -8.06 39.01 -6.40
C SER A 105 -6.88 40.00 -6.40
N GLN A 106 -5.63 39.47 -6.33
CA GLN A 106 -4.42 40.30 -6.45
C GLN A 106 -4.28 40.96 -7.84
N HIS A 107 -4.54 40.19 -8.91
CA HIS A 107 -4.50 40.74 -10.27
C HIS A 107 -5.56 41.81 -10.49
N LEU A 108 -6.78 41.60 -9.99
CA LEU A 108 -7.83 42.60 -10.02
C LEU A 108 -7.45 43.85 -9.22
N GLY A 109 -6.83 43.70 -8.05
CA GLY A 109 -6.33 44.82 -7.25
C GLY A 109 -5.25 45.63 -7.98
N GLN A 110 -4.32 44.95 -8.67
CA GLN A 110 -3.28 45.62 -9.48
C GLN A 110 -3.88 46.40 -10.67
N LEU A 111 -4.86 45.83 -11.37
CA LEU A 111 -5.57 46.50 -12.46
C LEU A 111 -6.35 47.71 -11.96
N LEU A 112 -6.96 47.63 -10.77
CA LEU A 112 -7.66 48.76 -10.15
C LEU A 112 -6.72 49.88 -9.71
N ALA A 113 -5.54 49.52 -9.17
CA ALA A 113 -4.51 50.49 -8.81
C ALA A 113 -3.93 51.22 -10.05
N ALA A 114 -3.70 50.48 -11.14
CA ALA A 114 -3.25 51.06 -12.41
C ALA A 114 -4.30 51.94 -13.08
N SER A 115 -5.59 51.75 -12.81
CA SER A 115 -6.69 52.58 -13.36
C SER A 115 -7.00 53.82 -12.51
N GLY A 116 -6.34 54.01 -11.36
CA GLY A 116 -6.66 55.04 -10.37
C GLY A 116 -6.04 56.43 -10.62
N ASP A 117 -5.00 56.56 -11.43
CA ASP A 117 -4.34 57.84 -11.72
C ASP A 117 -4.69 58.35 -13.13
N GLY A 118 -5.81 59.03 -13.20
CA GLY A 118 -6.37 59.63 -14.43
C GLY A 118 -5.67 60.89 -14.94
N THR A 119 -4.39 61.14 -14.61
CA THR A 119 -3.63 62.29 -15.14
C THR A 119 -2.15 61.94 -15.35
N GLY A 120 -1.85 61.17 -16.38
CA GLY A 120 -0.47 60.90 -16.75
C GLY A 120 -0.36 60.58 -18.24
N LEU A 121 0.16 61.49 -19.03
CA LEU A 121 0.54 61.28 -20.44
C LEU A 121 1.38 60.02 -20.58
N VAL A 122 0.87 59.06 -21.33
CA VAL A 122 1.62 57.87 -21.73
C VAL A 122 2.51 58.21 -22.90
N ASN A 123 3.83 58.27 -22.68
CA ASN A 123 4.81 58.25 -23.75
C ASN A 123 4.89 56.85 -24.36
N ASN A 124 4.73 56.82 -25.66
CA ASN A 124 4.82 55.68 -26.54
C ASN A 124 6.09 54.88 -26.39
N SER A 125 5.95 53.59 -26.17
CA SER A 125 6.59 52.55 -27.00
C SER A 125 6.27 51.14 -26.41
N GLY A 126 5.59 50.31 -27.21
CA GLY A 126 5.48 48.87 -26.94
C GLY A 126 4.04 48.38 -26.79
N THR A 127 3.52 47.83 -27.83
CA THR A 127 2.41 46.90 -28.02
C THR A 127 1.88 46.19 -26.76
N GLY A 128 1.00 46.86 -26.04
CA GLY A 128 0.15 46.27 -25.00
C GLY A 128 -1.18 46.98 -25.05
N LEU A 129 -2.24 46.33 -25.46
CA LEU A 129 -3.60 46.82 -25.41
C LEU A 129 -3.94 47.23 -23.97
N PRO A 130 -4.23 48.50 -23.68
CA PRO A 130 -4.75 48.89 -22.37
C PRO A 130 -6.18 48.40 -22.29
N LEU A 131 -6.41 47.42 -21.44
CA LEU A 131 -7.76 46.98 -21.09
C LEU A 131 -8.37 48.06 -20.19
N TYR A 132 -8.94 49.09 -20.77
CA TYR A 132 -9.80 50.04 -20.06
C TYR A 132 -11.11 49.34 -19.73
N LEU A 133 -11.20 48.73 -18.56
CA LEU A 133 -12.48 48.38 -17.97
C LEU A 133 -13.04 49.64 -17.29
N PRO A 134 -14.10 50.27 -17.82
CA PRO A 134 -14.75 51.37 -17.15
C PRO A 134 -15.59 50.85 -16.00
N LEU A 135 -14.92 50.57 -14.88
CA LEU A 135 -15.59 50.11 -13.65
C LEU A 135 -16.21 51.34 -12.95
N SER A 136 -17.49 51.24 -12.57
CA SER A 136 -18.14 52.24 -11.75
C SER A 136 -17.41 52.44 -10.41
N PRO A 137 -17.48 53.64 -9.78
CA PRO A 137 -16.85 53.87 -8.48
C PRO A 137 -17.29 52.87 -7.40
N GLU A 138 -18.53 52.41 -7.46
CA GLU A 138 -19.09 51.42 -6.52
C GLU A 138 -18.46 50.04 -6.71
N VAL A 139 -18.26 49.61 -7.95
CA VAL A 139 -17.59 48.34 -8.27
C VAL A 139 -16.11 48.40 -7.87
N ARG A 140 -15.44 49.55 -8.04
CA ARG A 140 -14.07 49.76 -7.55
C ARG A 140 -13.99 49.66 -6.04
N LEU A 141 -14.95 50.26 -5.31
CA LEU A 141 -15.00 50.18 -3.86
C LEU A 141 -15.27 48.75 -3.38
N LEU A 142 -16.19 48.03 -4.03
CA LEU A 142 -16.49 46.65 -3.75
C LEU A 142 -15.27 45.72 -3.96
N LEU A 143 -14.59 45.89 -5.09
CA LEU A 143 -13.38 45.12 -5.40
C LEU A 143 -12.23 45.44 -4.43
N ARG A 144 -12.08 46.72 -4.03
CA ARG A 144 -11.10 47.11 -3.01
C ARG A 144 -11.39 46.46 -1.66
N ASN A 145 -12.64 46.38 -1.24
CA ASN A 145 -13.07 45.75 -0.01
C ASN A 145 -12.88 44.22 -0.08
N LEU A 146 -13.13 43.59 -1.22
CA LEU A 146 -12.95 42.16 -1.43
C LEU A 146 -11.46 41.76 -1.53
N THR A 147 -10.61 42.59 -2.09
CA THR A 147 -9.17 42.32 -2.28
C THR A 147 -8.33 42.69 -1.06
N GLY A 148 -8.85 43.51 -0.13
CA GLY A 148 -8.11 44.00 1.03
C GLY A 148 -6.94 44.93 0.69
N LEU A 149 -6.77 45.32 -0.58
CA LEU A 149 -5.69 46.20 -1.06
C LEU A 149 -6.05 47.65 -0.82
N GLN A 150 -5.29 48.34 0.02
CA GLN A 150 -5.42 49.80 0.20
C GLN A 150 -4.59 50.54 -0.87
N ALA A 151 -5.18 51.62 -1.42
CA ALA A 151 -4.45 52.49 -2.34
C ALA A 151 -3.32 53.18 -1.54
N GLY A 152 -2.09 52.83 -1.82
CA GLY A 152 -0.91 53.39 -1.15
C GLY A 152 0.06 52.33 -0.58
N ASP A 153 -0.32 51.07 -0.51
CA ASP A 153 0.60 50.01 -0.16
C ASP A 153 1.54 49.69 -1.33
N SER A 154 2.63 50.44 -1.42
CA SER A 154 3.73 50.19 -2.36
C SER A 154 4.64 49.01 -1.88
N GLY A 155 4.17 48.22 -0.93
CA GLY A 155 4.84 47.02 -0.50
C GLY A 155 5.00 46.06 -1.66
N GLN A 156 6.25 45.81 -2.09
CA GLN A 156 6.55 44.85 -3.14
C GLN A 156 6.16 43.45 -2.65
N LEU A 157 5.03 42.92 -3.13
CA LEU A 157 4.60 41.58 -2.80
C LEU A 157 5.63 40.57 -3.33
N LEU A 158 6.11 39.71 -2.45
CA LEU A 158 6.97 38.61 -2.84
C LEU A 158 6.17 37.62 -3.70
N ARG A 159 6.73 37.23 -4.83
CA ARG A 159 6.12 36.25 -5.72
C ARG A 159 6.68 34.87 -5.46
N LEU A 160 5.80 33.89 -5.29
CA LEU A 160 6.21 32.50 -5.19
C LEU A 160 6.68 31.99 -6.57
N PRO A 161 7.71 31.14 -6.62
CA PRO A 161 8.08 30.44 -7.83
C PRO A 161 6.90 29.64 -8.38
N SER A 162 6.76 29.65 -9.71
CA SER A 162 5.71 28.91 -10.42
C SER A 162 6.33 28.03 -11.51
N VAL A 163 5.50 27.22 -12.18
CA VAL A 163 5.92 26.38 -13.31
C VAL A 163 6.66 27.17 -14.41
N TYR A 164 6.33 28.43 -14.59
CA TYR A 164 6.95 29.30 -15.59
C TYR A 164 8.45 29.58 -15.34
N HIS A 165 8.96 29.35 -14.14
CA HIS A 165 10.39 29.44 -13.87
C HIS A 165 11.17 28.26 -14.45
N PHE A 166 10.53 27.10 -14.59
CA PHE A 166 11.11 25.88 -15.12
C PHE A 166 10.82 25.72 -16.62
N LEU A 167 9.66 26.21 -17.06
CA LEU A 167 9.14 26.15 -18.42
C LEU A 167 8.67 27.55 -18.86
N PRO A 168 9.60 28.48 -19.11
CA PRO A 168 9.27 29.88 -19.41
C PRO A 168 8.47 30.07 -20.72
N HIS A 169 8.63 29.17 -21.69
CA HIS A 169 7.88 29.18 -22.96
C HIS A 169 6.36 29.03 -22.75
N LEU A 170 5.91 28.49 -21.61
CA LEU A 170 4.48 28.40 -21.29
C LEU A 170 3.83 29.77 -21.06
N LEU A 171 4.62 30.83 -20.82
CA LEU A 171 4.11 32.22 -20.73
C LEU A 171 3.67 32.77 -22.08
N GLU A 172 4.26 32.30 -23.18
CA GLU A 172 3.96 32.76 -24.52
C GLU A 172 2.59 32.30 -25.02
N SER A 173 2.13 31.14 -24.52
CA SER A 173 0.85 30.57 -24.92
C SER A 173 0.03 30.12 -23.69
N PRO A 174 -0.98 30.86 -23.26
CA PRO A 174 -1.84 30.51 -22.13
C PRO A 174 -2.60 29.19 -22.33
N ALA A 175 -2.73 28.71 -23.57
CA ALA A 175 -3.37 27.45 -23.91
C ALA A 175 -2.46 26.22 -23.67
N SER A 176 -1.16 26.42 -23.43
CA SER A 176 -0.17 25.32 -23.31
C SER A 176 -0.45 24.34 -22.17
N LEU A 177 -1.17 24.76 -21.13
CA LEU A 177 -1.58 23.90 -20.01
C LEU A 177 -3.00 23.31 -20.20
N ARG A 178 -3.64 23.55 -21.35
CA ARG A 178 -4.92 22.92 -21.68
C ARG A 178 -4.68 21.76 -22.63
N PRO A 179 -5.32 20.60 -22.43
CA PRO A 179 -5.25 19.52 -23.40
C PRO A 179 -5.70 19.99 -24.80
N ALA A 180 -4.94 19.63 -25.83
CA ALA A 180 -5.30 19.90 -27.22
C ALA A 180 -6.44 19.02 -27.71
N TYR A 181 -6.55 17.81 -27.15
CA TYR A 181 -7.63 16.87 -27.43
C TYR A 181 -8.15 16.26 -26.13
N ILE A 182 -9.47 16.16 -26.01
CA ILE A 182 -10.15 15.50 -24.89
C ILE A 182 -11.35 14.71 -25.42
N LEU A 183 -11.37 13.40 -25.13
CA LEU A 183 -12.55 12.55 -25.22
C LEU A 183 -12.89 12.10 -23.79
N SER A 184 -13.93 12.69 -23.19
CA SER A 184 -14.24 12.48 -21.76
C SER A 184 -15.72 12.68 -21.48
N ARG A 185 -16.28 11.90 -20.56
CA ARG A 185 -17.61 12.12 -19.96
C ARG A 185 -17.54 12.90 -18.64
N GLY A 186 -16.37 13.39 -18.26
CA GLY A 186 -16.18 14.23 -17.07
C GLY A 186 -16.27 13.48 -15.75
N ARG A 187 -15.99 12.17 -15.72
CA ARG A 187 -15.99 11.37 -14.48
C ARG A 187 -14.94 11.89 -13.51
N THR A 188 -15.36 12.13 -12.26
CA THR A 188 -14.52 12.58 -11.15
C THR A 188 -14.96 11.95 -9.85
N GLY A 189 -14.17 12.11 -8.77
CA GLY A 189 -14.49 11.59 -7.44
C GLY A 189 -14.30 10.09 -7.28
N VAL A 190 -13.59 9.44 -8.22
CA VAL A 190 -13.28 8.01 -8.15
C VAL A 190 -12.19 7.73 -7.12
N SER A 191 -12.13 6.48 -6.65
CA SER A 191 -11.05 6.06 -5.75
C SER A 191 -9.71 6.01 -6.47
N ILE A 192 -9.67 5.46 -7.68
CA ILE A 192 -8.42 5.24 -8.42
C ILE A 192 -8.50 5.83 -9.83
N VAL A 193 -7.47 6.60 -10.18
CA VAL A 193 -7.21 7.06 -11.55
C VAL A 193 -5.98 6.32 -12.08
N LEU A 194 -6.15 5.59 -13.18
CA LEU A 194 -5.08 4.87 -13.89
C LEU A 194 -4.58 5.75 -15.04
N GLY A 195 -3.34 6.19 -14.98
CA GLY A 195 -2.69 6.92 -16.06
C GLY A 195 -1.95 5.98 -16.99
N VAL A 196 -2.35 5.94 -18.26
CA VAL A 196 -1.77 5.09 -19.32
C VAL A 196 -1.23 5.99 -20.42
N PRO A 197 0.04 6.43 -20.35
CA PRO A 197 0.67 7.18 -21.42
C PRO A 197 1.00 6.26 -22.58
N THR A 198 0.83 6.75 -23.81
CA THR A 198 1.22 6.06 -25.04
C THR A 198 1.84 7.01 -26.03
N VAL A 199 2.76 6.51 -26.83
CA VAL A 199 3.43 7.23 -27.92
C VAL A 199 3.35 6.42 -29.21
N LYS A 200 3.53 7.08 -30.35
CA LYS A 200 3.64 6.42 -31.66
C LYS A 200 4.88 5.54 -31.70
N ARG A 201 4.69 4.22 -31.89
CA ARG A 201 5.78 3.24 -31.99
C ARG A 201 5.96 2.80 -33.44
N GLU A 202 7.21 2.71 -33.91
CA GLU A 202 7.52 2.32 -35.29
C GLU A 202 7.21 0.85 -35.58
N VAL A 203 7.38 -0.05 -34.59
CA VAL A 203 7.31 -1.50 -34.80
C VAL A 203 5.96 -2.08 -34.38
N GLN A 204 5.54 -1.84 -33.15
CA GLN A 204 4.32 -2.47 -32.59
C GLN A 204 3.74 -1.61 -31.48
N SER A 205 2.42 -1.33 -31.57
CA SER A 205 1.63 -0.77 -30.48
C SER A 205 1.09 -1.89 -29.58
N TYR A 206 1.14 -1.68 -28.27
CA TYR A 206 0.61 -2.62 -27.28
C TYR A 206 -0.65 -2.07 -26.60
N LEU A 207 -0.99 -0.80 -26.84
CA LEU A 207 -2.04 -0.06 -26.13
C LEU A 207 -3.38 -0.81 -26.07
N MET A 208 -3.89 -1.24 -27.22
CA MET A 208 -5.22 -1.88 -27.28
C MET A 208 -5.27 -3.19 -26.49
N ALA A 209 -4.20 -3.99 -26.54
CA ALA A 209 -4.10 -5.21 -25.76
C ALA A 209 -4.02 -4.92 -24.24
N THR A 210 -3.31 -3.88 -23.87
CA THR A 210 -3.23 -3.40 -22.48
C THR A 210 -4.59 -2.92 -21.97
N LEU A 211 -5.28 -2.06 -22.72
CA LEU A 211 -6.62 -1.57 -22.36
C LEU A 211 -7.63 -2.70 -22.23
N GLN A 212 -7.63 -3.65 -23.19
CA GLN A 212 -8.50 -4.83 -23.15
C GLN A 212 -8.22 -5.68 -21.90
N ASN A 213 -6.97 -5.89 -21.56
CA ASN A 213 -6.61 -6.64 -20.36
C ASN A 213 -7.02 -5.89 -19.08
N LEU A 214 -6.82 -4.58 -18.99
CA LEU A 214 -7.23 -3.78 -17.85
C LEU A 214 -8.74 -3.88 -17.61
N VAL A 215 -9.54 -3.68 -18.67
CA VAL A 215 -11.01 -3.77 -18.60
C VAL A 215 -11.45 -5.18 -18.18
N ASN A 216 -10.90 -6.23 -18.80
CA ASN A 216 -11.26 -7.62 -18.51
C ASN A 216 -10.80 -8.09 -17.11
N SER A 217 -9.88 -7.37 -16.50
CA SER A 217 -9.32 -7.69 -15.17
C SER A 217 -10.04 -7.00 -14.02
N MET A 218 -10.98 -6.09 -14.31
CA MET A 218 -11.81 -5.38 -13.33
C MET A 218 -13.18 -6.02 -13.16
N SER A 219 -13.74 -5.97 -11.96
CA SER A 219 -15.15 -6.23 -11.71
C SER A 219 -16.00 -5.00 -12.07
N THR A 220 -17.32 -5.16 -12.11
CA THR A 220 -18.26 -4.06 -12.38
C THR A 220 -18.16 -2.96 -11.32
N GLU A 221 -18.01 -3.36 -10.04
CA GLU A 221 -17.85 -2.44 -8.91
C GLU A 221 -16.51 -1.69 -9.00
N GLU A 222 -15.44 -2.38 -9.39
CA GLU A 222 -14.13 -1.76 -9.62
C GLU A 222 -14.19 -0.73 -10.76
N ALA A 223 -14.85 -1.08 -11.87
CA ALA A 223 -15.02 -0.18 -13.01
C ALA A 223 -15.85 1.07 -12.68
N ALA A 224 -16.84 0.93 -11.78
CA ALA A 224 -17.66 2.08 -11.33
C ALA A 224 -16.87 3.10 -10.50
N ASP A 225 -15.81 2.67 -9.78
CA ASP A 225 -15.00 3.51 -8.88
C ASP A 225 -13.58 3.77 -9.43
N THR A 226 -13.39 3.61 -10.75
CA THR A 226 -12.11 3.78 -11.43
C THR A 226 -12.26 4.71 -12.64
N LEU A 227 -11.18 5.37 -13.01
CA LEU A 227 -11.02 6.13 -14.25
C LEU A 227 -9.72 5.73 -14.92
N ILE A 228 -9.76 5.36 -16.20
CA ILE A 228 -8.59 5.13 -17.04
C ILE A 228 -8.38 6.36 -17.91
N VAL A 229 -7.26 7.05 -17.74
CA VAL A 229 -6.86 8.18 -18.57
C VAL A 229 -5.79 7.70 -19.55
N VAL A 230 -6.17 7.55 -20.80
CA VAL A 230 -5.25 7.26 -21.90
C VAL A 230 -4.64 8.58 -22.35
N PHE A 231 -3.36 8.76 -22.12
CA PHE A 231 -2.61 9.95 -22.50
C PHE A 231 -1.85 9.71 -23.79
N VAL A 232 -2.38 10.21 -24.91
CA VAL A 232 -1.69 10.14 -26.21
C VAL A 232 -0.64 11.25 -26.22
N ALA A 233 0.59 10.88 -25.87
CA ALA A 233 1.73 11.80 -25.72
C ALA A 233 2.34 12.15 -27.10
N GLU A 234 1.49 12.63 -28.00
CA GLU A 234 1.85 13.04 -29.38
C GLU A 234 1.20 14.39 -29.70
N THR A 235 1.77 15.09 -30.67
CA THR A 235 1.28 16.39 -31.16
C THR A 235 0.72 16.31 -32.58
N ASP A 236 0.87 15.16 -33.24
CA ASP A 236 0.29 14.84 -34.54
C ASP A 236 -1.22 14.60 -34.38
N GLN A 237 -2.04 15.55 -34.84
CA GLN A 237 -3.50 15.50 -34.69
C GLN A 237 -4.12 14.29 -35.40
N GLU A 238 -3.59 13.89 -36.56
CA GLU A 238 -4.11 12.75 -37.30
C GLU A 238 -3.94 11.45 -36.49
N TYR A 239 -2.74 11.26 -35.93
CA TYR A 239 -2.47 10.13 -35.06
C TYR A 239 -3.33 10.12 -33.80
N ILE A 240 -3.50 11.28 -33.15
CA ILE A 240 -4.35 11.41 -31.96
C ILE A 240 -5.79 10.99 -32.27
N LEU A 241 -6.36 11.53 -33.36
CA LEU A 241 -7.72 11.19 -33.78
C LEU A 241 -7.87 9.73 -34.17
N GLN A 242 -6.86 9.13 -34.82
CA GLN A 242 -6.82 7.71 -35.15
C GLN A 242 -6.91 6.84 -33.87
N ILE A 243 -6.08 7.11 -32.87
CA ILE A 243 -6.09 6.39 -31.60
C ILE A 243 -7.41 6.59 -30.85
N ALA A 244 -7.90 7.83 -30.76
CA ALA A 244 -9.17 8.13 -30.11
C ALA A 244 -10.34 7.37 -30.75
N LYS A 245 -10.44 7.39 -32.09
CA LYS A 245 -11.46 6.65 -32.85
C LYS A 245 -11.35 5.13 -32.66
N GLN A 246 -10.12 4.61 -32.61
CA GLN A 246 -9.88 3.19 -32.34
C GLN A 246 -10.38 2.80 -30.95
N ILE A 247 -10.13 3.64 -29.92
CA ILE A 247 -10.62 3.42 -28.56
C ILE A 247 -12.15 3.47 -28.51
N GLU A 248 -12.78 4.49 -29.12
CA GLU A 248 -14.24 4.61 -29.19
C GLU A 248 -14.88 3.38 -29.85
N THR A 249 -14.25 2.84 -30.90
CA THR A 249 -14.77 1.69 -31.64
C THR A 249 -14.62 0.38 -30.84
N GLN A 250 -13.50 0.21 -30.12
CA GLN A 250 -13.23 -1.04 -29.40
C GLN A 250 -13.81 -1.06 -27.98
N PHE A 251 -14.00 0.10 -27.37
CA PHE A 251 -14.45 0.26 -25.98
C PHE A 251 -15.62 1.23 -25.85
N PRO A 252 -16.71 1.09 -26.62
CA PRO A 252 -17.80 2.06 -26.62
C PRO A 252 -18.47 2.20 -25.25
N ASP A 253 -18.73 1.08 -24.56
CA ASP A 253 -19.38 1.07 -23.25
C ASP A 253 -18.49 1.72 -22.18
N GLN A 254 -17.17 1.55 -22.26
CA GLN A 254 -16.22 2.11 -21.32
C GLN A 254 -16.03 3.63 -21.51
N VAL A 255 -16.10 4.09 -22.75
CA VAL A 255 -16.10 5.53 -23.07
C VAL A 255 -17.42 6.16 -22.65
N GLU A 256 -18.57 5.54 -23.00
CA GLU A 256 -19.90 6.06 -22.67
C GLU A 256 -20.15 6.10 -21.15
N SER A 257 -19.77 5.05 -20.43
CA SER A 257 -19.85 5.05 -18.96
C SER A 257 -18.89 6.03 -18.29
N GLY A 258 -17.92 6.59 -19.01
CA GLY A 258 -16.87 7.46 -18.47
C GLY A 258 -15.77 6.72 -17.73
N LEU A 259 -15.67 5.37 -17.85
CA LEU A 259 -14.54 4.62 -17.31
C LEU A 259 -13.24 4.98 -18.02
N MET A 260 -13.30 5.31 -19.33
CA MET A 260 -12.14 5.58 -20.16
C MET A 260 -12.21 6.99 -20.76
N GLU A 261 -11.12 7.72 -20.62
CA GLU A 261 -10.92 9.06 -21.20
C GLU A 261 -9.65 9.06 -22.06
N VAL A 262 -9.65 9.85 -23.15
CA VAL A 262 -8.47 10.07 -23.98
C VAL A 262 -8.10 11.54 -23.92
N VAL A 263 -6.82 11.81 -23.71
CA VAL A 263 -6.29 13.17 -23.56
C VAL A 263 -4.96 13.30 -24.29
N SER A 264 -4.70 14.46 -24.88
CA SER A 264 -3.42 14.77 -25.55
C SER A 264 -2.95 16.18 -25.23
N PRO A 265 -1.64 16.42 -25.07
CA PRO A 265 -1.09 17.74 -24.79
C PRO A 265 -1.00 18.58 -26.07
N PRO A 266 -1.02 19.93 -25.96
CA PRO A 266 -0.71 20.81 -27.09
C PRO A 266 0.80 20.80 -27.37
N ALA A 267 1.18 21.06 -28.63
CA ALA A 267 2.60 21.16 -29.02
C ALA A 267 3.34 22.25 -28.22
N SER A 268 2.66 23.33 -27.90
CA SER A 268 3.20 24.46 -27.12
C SER A 268 3.50 24.13 -25.64
N TYR A 269 3.09 22.95 -25.16
CA TYR A 269 3.46 22.49 -23.82
C TYR A 269 4.94 22.10 -23.72
N TYR A 270 5.50 21.55 -24.80
CA TYR A 270 6.90 21.12 -24.79
C TYR A 270 7.84 22.29 -25.06
N PRO A 271 8.98 22.38 -24.33
CA PRO A 271 10.05 23.30 -24.68
C PRO A 271 10.69 22.87 -26.01
N ASP A 272 11.64 23.63 -26.51
CA ASP A 272 12.44 23.18 -27.65
C ASP A 272 13.20 21.90 -27.26
N MET A 273 12.79 20.79 -27.89
CA MET A 273 13.34 19.47 -27.58
C MET A 273 14.66 19.21 -28.34
N GLU A 274 15.04 20.06 -29.29
CA GLU A 274 16.30 19.93 -30.04
C GLU A 274 17.47 20.61 -29.30
N GLU A 275 17.21 21.64 -28.50
CA GLU A 275 18.21 22.42 -27.77
C GLU A 275 18.40 21.95 -26.31
N LEU A 276 18.04 20.71 -25.98
CA LEU A 276 18.19 20.18 -24.64
C LEU A 276 19.65 20.00 -24.25
N ARG A 277 19.99 20.41 -23.03
CA ARG A 277 21.32 20.18 -22.45
C ARG A 277 21.63 18.69 -22.34
N ILE A 278 22.76 18.24 -22.87
CA ILE A 278 23.23 16.87 -22.73
C ILE A 278 23.60 16.62 -21.25
N THR A 279 23.02 15.59 -20.66
CA THR A 279 23.22 15.19 -19.26
C THR A 279 23.48 13.70 -19.17
N LEU A 280 24.14 13.26 -18.09
CA LEU A 280 24.51 11.86 -17.79
C LEU A 280 25.43 11.19 -18.83
N GLY A 281 25.99 11.93 -19.81
CA GLY A 281 26.75 11.36 -20.94
C GLY A 281 25.89 10.57 -21.93
N ASP A 282 24.56 10.74 -21.89
CA ASP A 282 23.61 10.10 -22.82
C ASP A 282 23.68 10.75 -24.22
N SER A 283 23.29 10.00 -25.26
CA SER A 283 23.13 10.55 -26.61
C SER A 283 21.98 11.59 -26.64
N PRO A 284 22.00 12.57 -27.56
CA PRO A 284 20.93 13.58 -27.71
C PRO A 284 19.54 12.95 -27.82
N GLU A 285 19.39 11.87 -28.59
CA GLU A 285 18.12 11.17 -28.78
C GLU A 285 17.61 10.57 -27.46
N ARG A 286 18.52 10.03 -26.65
CA ARG A 286 18.17 9.45 -25.35
C ARG A 286 17.81 10.55 -24.33
N VAL A 287 18.52 11.68 -24.34
CA VAL A 287 18.20 12.84 -23.51
C VAL A 287 16.81 13.35 -23.86
N ARG A 288 16.52 13.53 -25.15
CA ARG A 288 15.22 13.98 -25.67
C ARG A 288 14.11 13.01 -25.27
N TRP A 289 14.30 11.72 -25.49
CA TRP A 289 13.33 10.69 -25.15
C TRP A 289 12.95 10.71 -23.65
N ARG A 290 13.93 10.71 -22.73
CA ARG A 290 13.64 10.69 -21.31
C ARG A 290 13.13 12.03 -20.77
N SER A 291 13.57 13.15 -21.33
CA SER A 291 13.07 14.48 -20.98
C SER A 291 11.61 14.64 -21.38
N LYS A 292 11.25 14.16 -22.58
CA LYS A 292 9.87 14.12 -23.03
C LYS A 292 9.02 13.25 -22.11
N GLN A 293 9.49 12.06 -21.72
CA GLN A 293 8.77 11.19 -20.80
C GLN A 293 8.49 11.86 -19.45
N ASN A 294 9.43 12.64 -18.91
CA ASN A 294 9.23 13.39 -17.66
C ASN A 294 8.12 14.44 -17.81
N LEU A 295 8.11 15.17 -18.94
CA LEU A 295 7.08 16.17 -19.25
C LEU A 295 5.71 15.49 -19.47
N ASP A 296 5.67 14.40 -20.21
CA ASP A 296 4.45 13.62 -20.45
C ASP A 296 3.81 13.15 -19.14
N PHE A 297 4.60 12.60 -18.24
CA PHE A 297 4.11 12.13 -16.95
C PHE A 297 3.64 13.28 -16.06
N ALA A 298 4.35 14.41 -16.07
CA ALA A 298 3.92 15.61 -15.35
C ALA A 298 2.57 16.12 -15.85
N PHE A 299 2.36 16.20 -17.18
CA PHE A 299 1.08 16.63 -17.74
C PHE A 299 -0.06 15.67 -17.37
N LEU A 300 0.17 14.37 -17.52
CA LEU A 300 -0.82 13.34 -17.16
C LEU A 300 -1.19 13.39 -15.68
N MET A 301 -0.21 13.57 -14.80
CA MET A 301 -0.44 13.69 -13.36
C MET A 301 -1.21 14.96 -13.00
N MET A 302 -0.93 16.11 -13.65
CA MET A 302 -1.71 17.34 -13.48
C MET A 302 -3.15 17.16 -13.91
N TYR A 303 -3.40 16.50 -15.04
CA TYR A 303 -4.75 16.22 -15.53
C TYR A 303 -5.52 15.27 -14.62
N ALA A 304 -4.85 14.24 -14.09
CA ALA A 304 -5.44 13.20 -13.24
C ALA A 304 -5.71 13.68 -11.80
N GLN A 305 -4.92 14.62 -11.30
CA GLN A 305 -4.91 15.06 -9.90
C GLN A 305 -6.30 15.42 -9.33
N PRO A 306 -7.16 16.19 -10.00
CA PRO A 306 -8.47 16.55 -9.46
C PRO A 306 -9.54 15.45 -9.60
N LYS A 307 -9.25 14.36 -10.29
CA LYS A 307 -10.26 13.37 -10.71
C LYS A 307 -10.50 12.25 -9.69
N GLY A 308 -9.53 11.96 -8.82
CA GLY A 308 -9.66 10.85 -7.88
C GLY A 308 -8.82 10.98 -6.61
N THR A 309 -8.95 9.98 -5.74
CA THR A 309 -8.22 9.94 -4.46
C THR A 309 -6.79 9.44 -4.62
N PHE A 310 -6.60 8.41 -5.43
CA PHE A 310 -5.31 7.79 -5.73
C PHE A 310 -5.05 7.83 -7.23
N TYR A 311 -3.81 8.06 -7.59
CA TYR A 311 -3.31 7.99 -8.95
C TYR A 311 -2.33 6.82 -9.08
N VAL A 312 -2.46 6.03 -10.15
CA VAL A 312 -1.56 4.93 -10.48
C VAL A 312 -0.95 5.18 -11.85
N GLN A 313 0.37 5.30 -11.91
CA GLN A 313 1.08 5.37 -13.17
C GLN A 313 1.26 3.96 -13.74
N LEU A 314 0.84 3.78 -14.98
CA LEU A 314 1.02 2.58 -15.79
C LEU A 314 1.85 2.89 -17.04
N GLU A 315 2.02 1.90 -17.89
CA GLU A 315 2.57 2.00 -19.25
C GLU A 315 1.61 1.32 -20.24
N ASP A 316 1.77 1.56 -21.53
CA ASP A 316 0.88 1.05 -22.57
C ASP A 316 1.16 -0.41 -23.02
N ASP A 317 2.12 -1.09 -22.36
CA ASP A 317 2.57 -2.44 -22.70
C ASP A 317 2.60 -3.37 -21.47
N ILE A 318 1.48 -3.44 -20.76
CA ILE A 318 1.37 -4.21 -19.51
C ILE A 318 0.19 -5.19 -19.52
N LEU A 319 0.27 -6.19 -18.65
CA LEU A 319 -0.84 -7.04 -18.22
C LEU A 319 -1.08 -6.85 -16.72
N ALA A 320 -2.35 -6.78 -16.32
CA ALA A 320 -2.79 -6.73 -14.95
C ALA A 320 -3.37 -8.08 -14.47
N LYS A 321 -3.29 -8.35 -13.18
CA LYS A 321 -4.02 -9.47 -12.54
C LYS A 321 -5.50 -9.13 -12.35
N LYS A 322 -6.35 -10.15 -12.31
CA LYS A 322 -7.77 -9.99 -11.95
C LYS A 322 -7.92 -9.32 -10.58
N ASN A 323 -8.91 -8.45 -10.45
CA ASN A 323 -9.25 -7.69 -9.23
C ASN A 323 -8.07 -6.85 -8.71
N PHE A 324 -7.24 -6.33 -9.61
CA PHE A 324 -6.07 -5.53 -9.25
C PHE A 324 -6.44 -4.20 -8.58
N VAL A 325 -7.56 -3.60 -8.99
CA VAL A 325 -8.06 -2.33 -8.44
C VAL A 325 -8.43 -2.47 -6.97
N SER A 326 -9.26 -3.45 -6.63
CA SER A 326 -9.65 -3.75 -5.25
C SER A 326 -8.43 -4.10 -4.38
N THR A 327 -7.50 -4.88 -4.94
CA THR A 327 -6.26 -5.23 -4.25
C THR A 327 -5.42 -3.99 -3.92
N MET A 328 -5.25 -3.08 -4.88
CA MET A 328 -4.51 -1.83 -4.69
C MET A 328 -5.22 -0.91 -3.68
N LYS A 329 -6.54 -0.73 -3.83
CA LYS A 329 -7.36 0.09 -2.94
C LYS A 329 -7.29 -0.41 -1.50
N ASN A 330 -7.52 -1.70 -1.29
CA ASN A 330 -7.50 -2.32 0.03
C ASN A 330 -6.12 -2.20 0.69
N TYR A 331 -5.05 -2.42 -0.06
CA TYR A 331 -3.68 -2.26 0.47
C TYR A 331 -3.39 -0.81 0.86
N ALA A 332 -3.79 0.16 0.03
CA ALA A 332 -3.62 1.58 0.34
C ALA A 332 -4.40 1.99 1.60
N LEU A 333 -5.66 1.58 1.71
CA LEU A 333 -6.52 1.88 2.87
C LEU A 333 -6.00 1.19 4.14
N GLN A 334 -5.50 -0.04 4.04
CA GLN A 334 -4.83 -0.72 5.14
C GLN A 334 -3.63 0.08 5.64
N LYS A 335 -2.75 0.54 4.74
CA LYS A 335 -1.57 1.33 5.12
C LYS A 335 -1.94 2.69 5.73
N ILE A 336 -3.05 3.28 5.32
CA ILE A 336 -3.59 4.51 5.92
C ILE A 336 -4.14 4.23 7.32
N SER A 337 -4.88 3.15 7.50
CA SER A 337 -5.40 2.75 8.82
C SER A 337 -4.29 2.41 9.83
N GLU A 338 -3.18 1.83 9.34
CA GLU A 338 -1.95 1.59 10.12
C GLU A 338 -1.17 2.89 10.40
N LYS A 339 -1.61 4.05 9.87
CA LYS A 339 -0.91 5.35 9.94
C LYS A 339 0.52 5.29 9.39
N ALA A 340 0.76 4.41 8.42
CA ALA A 340 2.05 4.32 7.76
C ALA A 340 2.32 5.59 6.92
N PRO A 341 3.49 6.22 7.04
CA PRO A 341 3.81 7.46 6.34
C PRO A 341 4.27 7.21 4.90
N TRP A 342 3.50 6.43 4.12
CA TRP A 342 3.88 6.10 2.76
C TRP A 342 3.66 7.27 1.78
N PHE A 343 4.58 7.36 0.83
CA PHE A 343 4.52 8.28 -0.31
C PHE A 343 4.25 7.54 -1.62
N VAL A 344 4.86 6.34 -1.80
CA VAL A 344 4.67 5.47 -2.97
C VAL A 344 4.29 4.08 -2.52
N LEU A 345 3.23 3.52 -3.14
CA LEU A 345 2.96 2.08 -3.12
C LEU A 345 3.33 1.50 -4.48
N GLU A 346 4.18 0.49 -4.47
CA GLU A 346 4.71 -0.14 -5.67
C GLU A 346 4.07 -1.51 -5.89
N PHE A 347 3.40 -1.68 -7.02
CA PHE A 347 2.72 -2.93 -7.39
C PHE A 347 3.40 -3.69 -8.55
N CYS A 348 4.49 -3.15 -9.09
CA CYS A 348 5.38 -3.76 -10.05
C CYS A 348 6.80 -3.26 -9.86
N GLN A 349 7.79 -4.16 -9.95
CA GLN A 349 9.20 -3.81 -9.73
C GLN A 349 9.88 -3.17 -10.96
N LEU A 350 9.20 -3.17 -12.11
CA LEU A 350 9.77 -2.68 -13.37
C LEU A 350 9.37 -1.24 -13.64
N GLY A 351 10.33 -0.42 -14.03
CA GLY A 351 10.13 0.94 -14.49
C GLY A 351 9.24 1.78 -13.59
N PHE A 352 8.37 2.57 -14.22
CA PHE A 352 7.38 3.38 -13.51
C PHE A 352 5.98 2.73 -13.47
N ILE A 353 5.90 1.42 -13.79
CA ILE A 353 4.67 0.63 -13.83
C ILE A 353 4.13 0.40 -12.40
N GLY A 354 2.83 0.63 -12.21
CA GLY A 354 2.14 0.31 -10.96
C GLY A 354 2.62 1.09 -9.74
N LYS A 355 3.07 2.33 -9.95
CA LYS A 355 3.40 3.25 -8.87
C LYS A 355 2.16 4.05 -8.49
N MET A 356 1.67 3.85 -7.26
CA MET A 356 0.49 4.53 -6.73
C MET A 356 0.89 5.66 -5.80
N PHE A 357 0.22 6.78 -5.97
CA PHE A 357 0.36 8.01 -5.17
C PHE A 357 -1.00 8.47 -4.66
N LYS A 358 -1.04 9.19 -3.54
CA LYS A 358 -2.22 9.97 -3.20
C LYS A 358 -2.28 11.20 -4.12
N CYS A 359 -3.45 11.51 -4.68
CA CYS A 359 -3.58 12.67 -5.59
C CYS A 359 -3.17 13.99 -4.91
N VAL A 360 -3.31 14.11 -3.59
CA VAL A 360 -2.84 15.28 -2.81
C VAL A 360 -1.32 15.44 -2.80
N GLU A 361 -0.57 14.40 -3.08
CA GLU A 361 0.90 14.41 -3.14
C GLU A 361 1.44 14.71 -4.55
N LEU A 362 0.60 14.62 -5.59
CA LEU A 362 1.01 14.83 -6.98
C LEU A 362 1.59 16.22 -7.26
N PRO A 363 1.11 17.34 -6.67
CA PRO A 363 1.71 18.65 -6.91
C PRO A 363 3.21 18.71 -6.57
N TRP A 364 3.64 18.03 -5.51
CA TRP A 364 5.05 17.93 -5.15
C TRP A 364 5.86 17.16 -6.19
N LEU A 365 5.30 16.03 -6.65
CA LEU A 365 5.93 15.15 -7.63
C LEU A 365 6.05 15.84 -8.99
N VAL A 366 4.97 16.50 -9.44
CA VAL A 366 4.93 17.25 -10.69
C VAL A 366 5.95 18.38 -10.69
N GLN A 367 5.97 19.21 -9.63
CA GLN A 367 6.94 20.31 -9.55
C GLN A 367 8.38 19.79 -9.57
N PHE A 368 8.66 18.69 -8.86
CA PHE A 368 9.98 18.11 -8.87
C PHE A 368 10.38 17.57 -10.24
N PHE A 369 9.45 16.92 -10.95
CA PHE A 369 9.69 16.43 -12.31
C PHE A 369 9.93 17.58 -13.28
N LEU A 370 9.12 18.64 -13.24
CA LEU A 370 9.27 19.81 -14.10
C LEU A 370 10.56 20.58 -13.80
N MET A 371 10.99 20.63 -12.55
CA MET A 371 12.25 21.30 -12.16
C MET A 371 13.48 20.59 -12.72
N PHE A 372 13.44 19.26 -12.83
CA PHE A 372 14.57 18.42 -13.22
C PHE A 372 14.30 17.57 -14.46
N TYR A 373 13.35 17.97 -15.32
CA TYR A 373 12.90 17.16 -16.45
C TYR A 373 14.02 16.76 -17.42
N ASN A 374 15.05 17.61 -17.59
CA ASN A 374 16.17 17.35 -18.48
C ASN A 374 17.37 16.67 -17.78
N ASP A 375 17.36 16.56 -16.45
CA ASP A 375 18.55 16.11 -15.73
C ASP A 375 18.62 14.58 -15.60
N LYS A 376 17.49 13.92 -15.32
CA LYS A 376 17.49 12.46 -15.00
C LYS A 376 16.21 11.78 -15.49
N PRO A 377 16.24 10.44 -15.68
CA PRO A 377 15.04 9.65 -15.91
C PRO A 377 14.04 9.75 -14.75
N VAL A 378 12.74 9.56 -15.04
CA VAL A 378 11.65 9.73 -14.09
C VAL A 378 11.75 8.81 -12.86
N ASP A 379 12.18 7.59 -13.02
CA ASP A 379 12.39 6.64 -11.94
C ASP A 379 13.51 7.09 -10.99
N TRP A 380 14.59 7.66 -11.52
CA TRP A 380 15.64 8.26 -10.71
C TRP A 380 15.17 9.54 -10.01
N LEU A 381 14.37 10.36 -10.67
CA LEU A 381 13.80 11.57 -10.06
C LEU A 381 12.93 11.21 -8.85
N LEU A 382 12.08 10.19 -8.97
CA LEU A 382 11.28 9.72 -7.85
C LEU A 382 12.15 9.22 -6.69
N ASP A 383 13.19 8.44 -6.99
CA ASP A 383 14.15 7.95 -6.00
C ASP A 383 14.87 9.10 -5.26
N HIS A 384 15.28 10.13 -6.00
CA HIS A 384 15.93 11.31 -5.43
C HIS A 384 14.98 12.14 -4.57
N LEU A 385 13.73 12.34 -5.00
CA LEU A 385 12.72 13.05 -4.21
C LEU A 385 12.52 12.38 -2.85
N ILE A 386 12.38 11.07 -2.84
CA ILE A 386 12.21 10.32 -1.59
C ILE A 386 13.48 10.37 -0.74
N SER A 387 14.64 10.20 -1.35
CA SER A 387 15.92 10.29 -0.64
C SER A 387 16.13 11.66 0.01
N THR A 388 15.75 12.74 -0.68
CA THR A 388 15.82 14.10 -0.13
C THR A 388 14.88 14.30 1.07
N LYS A 389 13.72 13.65 1.08
CA LYS A 389 12.74 13.75 2.18
C LYS A 389 13.21 13.07 3.47
N ILE A 390 14.07 12.06 3.41
CA ILE A 390 14.31 11.16 4.55
C ILE A 390 15.77 10.86 4.84
N CYS A 391 16.64 10.94 3.83
CA CYS A 391 18.06 10.70 4.05
C CYS A 391 18.70 12.00 4.47
N SER A 392 19.19 12.04 5.71
CA SER A 392 20.12 13.08 6.11
C SER A 392 21.35 12.94 5.23
N LEU A 393 21.56 13.90 4.37
CA LEU A 393 22.82 14.13 3.66
C LEU A 393 23.78 14.80 4.65
N ASP A 394 23.98 14.20 5.83
CA ASP A 394 25.01 14.68 6.73
C ASP A 394 26.30 14.65 5.95
N LYS A 395 26.81 15.85 5.78
CA LYS A 395 28.06 16.14 5.11
C LYS A 395 29.07 15.11 5.58
N ASP A 396 29.48 14.26 4.67
CA ASP A 396 30.45 13.22 4.87
C ASP A 396 31.53 13.65 5.86
N GLY A 397 31.55 13.00 7.04
CA GLY A 397 32.72 12.99 7.90
C GLY A 397 33.34 14.33 8.36
N MET A 398 32.71 15.45 8.09
CA MET A 398 33.02 16.68 8.82
C MET A 398 32.32 16.56 10.18
N MET A 399 33.07 16.04 11.15
CA MET A 399 32.77 16.19 12.57
C MET A 399 32.22 17.59 12.78
N SER A 400 30.99 17.69 13.30
CA SER A 400 30.54 18.94 13.89
C SER A 400 31.52 19.26 14.99
N HIS A 401 32.31 20.30 14.80
CA HIS A 401 33.18 20.91 15.80
C HIS A 401 32.38 21.58 16.93
N SER A 402 31.16 21.11 17.20
CA SER A 402 30.32 21.64 18.28
C SER A 402 30.52 20.93 19.62
N ASP A 403 31.32 19.86 19.68
CA ASP A 403 31.56 19.15 20.94
C ASP A 403 32.98 19.35 21.53
N VAL A 404 33.72 20.33 21.07
CA VAL A 404 34.98 20.69 21.72
C VAL A 404 35.12 22.20 21.70
N MET A 405 34.80 22.85 22.81
CA MET A 405 35.69 23.81 23.48
C MET A 405 34.94 24.64 24.50
N GLU A 406 35.12 24.28 25.74
CA GLU A 406 35.35 25.30 26.77
C GLU A 406 36.73 25.95 26.52
N PRO A 407 36.87 27.27 26.64
CA PRO A 407 38.14 27.94 26.43
C PRO A 407 39.03 27.83 27.66
N SER A 408 39.96 26.90 27.69
CA SER A 408 41.09 27.00 28.60
C SER A 408 42.30 27.61 27.87
N SER A 409 42.69 28.77 28.37
CA SER A 409 43.90 29.50 28.04
C SER A 409 45.16 28.65 28.18
N SER A 410 45.86 28.37 27.08
CA SER A 410 47.33 28.32 27.10
C SER A 410 47.92 28.32 25.69
N GLN A 411 48.76 29.29 25.46
CA GLN A 411 49.58 29.45 24.26
C GLN A 411 50.69 28.37 24.20
N ASN A 412 51.05 28.00 22.97
CA ASN A 412 52.21 27.22 22.57
C ASN A 412 52.08 25.70 22.49
N ALA A 413 51.74 25.20 21.30
CA ALA A 413 52.30 23.95 20.79
C ALA A 413 52.22 23.89 19.25
N ARG A 414 53.34 23.62 18.62
CA ARG A 414 53.54 23.41 17.18
C ARG A 414 52.78 22.17 16.67
N PRO A 415 52.28 22.12 15.43
CA PRO A 415 51.62 20.94 14.89
C PRO A 415 52.64 19.85 14.53
N ALA A 416 52.54 18.72 15.20
CA ALA A 416 53.25 17.49 14.82
C ALA A 416 52.44 16.76 13.75
N PHE A 417 53.03 16.65 12.57
CA PHE A 417 52.60 15.73 11.50
C PHE A 417 52.87 14.30 12.00
N LEU A 418 51.82 13.55 12.28
CA LEU A 418 51.91 12.09 12.42
C LEU A 418 50.73 11.46 11.73
N GLY A 419 51.02 10.84 10.57
CA GLY A 419 50.12 9.96 9.87
C GLY A 419 49.83 8.71 10.69
N THR A 420 48.54 8.43 10.94
CA THR A 420 48.11 7.11 11.38
C THR A 420 46.76 6.76 10.81
N LYS A 421 46.74 5.60 10.19
CA LYS A 421 45.62 4.81 9.67
C LYS A 421 44.34 4.98 10.50
N LYS A 422 43.29 5.61 9.91
CA LYS A 422 41.93 5.61 10.45
C LYS A 422 40.91 5.21 9.38
N ASP A 423 41.09 4.10 8.67
CA ASP A 423 40.17 3.63 7.66
C ASP A 423 38.95 2.82 8.19
N GLY A 424 39.03 2.31 9.43
CA GLY A 424 38.00 1.44 9.97
C GLY A 424 36.77 2.16 10.57
N GLY A 425 36.94 3.35 11.12
CA GLY A 425 35.86 4.09 11.76
C GLY A 425 34.92 4.78 10.78
N HIS A 426 35.48 5.40 9.75
CA HIS A 426 34.73 6.14 8.74
C HIS A 426 33.81 5.23 7.91
N ARG A 427 34.28 4.04 7.50
CA ARG A 427 33.46 3.04 6.80
C ARG A 427 32.27 2.56 7.64
N ARG A 428 32.42 2.37 8.96
CA ARG A 428 31.31 1.94 9.85
C ARG A 428 30.22 3.00 10.00
N VAL A 429 30.59 4.26 10.10
CA VAL A 429 29.64 5.38 10.21
C VAL A 429 28.86 5.55 8.89
N VAL A 430 29.54 5.55 7.76
CA VAL A 430 28.92 5.62 6.42
C VAL A 430 27.96 4.44 6.19
N ASP A 431 28.34 3.22 6.60
CA ASP A 431 27.49 2.04 6.47
C ASP A 431 26.26 2.12 7.38
N TYR A 432 26.38 2.70 8.57
CA TYR A 432 25.27 2.92 9.49
C TYR A 432 24.24 3.91 8.91
N HIS A 433 24.70 5.07 8.40
CA HIS A 433 23.81 6.07 7.76
C HIS A 433 23.14 5.51 6.51
N LYS A 434 23.86 4.76 5.67
CA LYS A 434 23.24 4.06 4.52
C LYS A 434 22.15 3.08 4.95
N LYS A 435 22.36 2.33 6.04
CA LYS A 435 21.35 1.40 6.56
C LYS A 435 20.13 2.15 7.11
N GLN A 436 20.33 3.25 7.82
CA GLN A 436 19.23 4.09 8.32
C GLN A 436 18.43 4.72 7.18
N CYS A 437 19.10 5.32 6.19
CA CYS A 437 18.45 5.85 4.99
C CYS A 437 17.66 4.78 4.26
N LYS A 438 18.22 3.59 4.04
CA LYS A 438 17.52 2.45 3.42
C LYS A 438 16.28 2.03 4.23
N LYS A 439 16.38 1.98 5.55
CA LYS A 439 15.25 1.67 6.45
C LYS A 439 14.17 2.74 6.38
N ALA A 440 14.53 4.02 6.43
CA ALA A 440 13.60 5.13 6.31
C ALA A 440 12.93 5.16 4.94
N LYS A 441 13.69 4.93 3.85
CA LYS A 441 13.16 4.81 2.50
C LYS A 441 12.12 3.70 2.37
N SER A 442 12.35 2.53 2.98
CA SER A 442 11.39 1.43 2.96
C SER A 442 10.09 1.72 3.72
N GLN A 443 9.99 2.80 4.50
CA GLN A 443 8.75 3.25 5.12
C GLN A 443 7.93 4.16 4.19
N LEU A 444 8.58 4.94 3.31
CA LEU A 444 7.90 5.81 2.36
C LEU A 444 7.61 5.12 1.01
N TRP A 445 8.44 4.16 0.63
CA TRP A 445 8.29 3.37 -0.59
C TRP A 445 7.96 1.92 -0.22
N LEU A 446 6.67 1.61 -0.19
CA LEU A 446 6.18 0.30 0.20
C LEU A 446 5.93 -0.57 -1.03
N GLN A 447 6.51 -1.75 -1.04
CA GLN A 447 6.34 -2.71 -2.12
C GLN A 447 5.26 -3.74 -1.77
N TYR A 448 4.27 -3.87 -2.64
CA TYR A 448 3.29 -4.95 -2.58
C TYR A 448 3.83 -6.21 -3.27
N LYS A 449 3.62 -7.36 -2.67
CA LYS A 449 3.98 -8.67 -3.22
C LYS A 449 2.83 -9.65 -3.08
N PRO A 450 2.59 -10.47 -4.12
CA PRO A 450 3.24 -10.55 -5.44
C PRO A 450 2.81 -9.40 -6.35
N SER A 451 3.64 -9.06 -7.37
CA SER A 451 3.35 -7.98 -8.32
C SER A 451 2.01 -8.16 -9.03
N LEU A 452 1.30 -7.05 -9.24
CA LEU A 452 -0.01 -7.04 -9.90
C LEU A 452 0.08 -6.79 -11.41
N PHE A 453 1.23 -6.30 -11.89
CA PHE A 453 1.44 -5.96 -13.29
C PHE A 453 2.67 -6.66 -13.86
N GLN A 454 2.60 -7.00 -15.16
CA GLN A 454 3.70 -7.58 -15.93
C GLN A 454 3.92 -6.76 -17.20
N HIS A 455 5.15 -6.34 -17.44
CA HIS A 455 5.56 -5.73 -18.71
C HIS A 455 5.61 -6.77 -19.83
N ILE A 456 5.05 -6.44 -20.99
CA ILE A 456 4.98 -7.33 -22.17
C ILE A 456 5.67 -6.76 -23.40
N GLY A 457 6.00 -5.46 -23.42
CA GLY A 457 6.64 -4.79 -24.54
C GLY A 457 8.04 -5.35 -24.82
N THR A 458 8.24 -5.86 -26.01
CA THR A 458 9.59 -6.28 -26.47
C THR A 458 10.32 -5.15 -27.18
N HIS A 459 9.60 -4.27 -27.85
CA HIS A 459 10.13 -3.10 -28.53
C HIS A 459 9.87 -1.84 -27.71
N SER A 460 10.95 -1.17 -27.27
CA SER A 460 10.86 0.09 -26.55
C SER A 460 10.34 1.22 -27.44
N SER A 461 9.75 2.26 -26.85
CA SER A 461 9.49 3.54 -27.54
C SER A 461 10.79 4.28 -27.92
N LEU A 462 11.92 3.96 -27.28
CA LEU A 462 13.23 4.43 -27.75
C LEU A 462 13.66 3.60 -28.95
N LYS A 463 13.89 4.27 -30.08
CA LYS A 463 14.25 3.66 -31.36
C LYS A 463 15.41 2.66 -31.24
N GLY A 464 15.23 1.48 -31.82
CA GLY A 464 16.26 0.41 -31.87
C GLY A 464 16.47 -0.34 -30.55
N LYS A 465 15.80 0.01 -29.46
CA LYS A 465 15.95 -0.68 -28.18
C LYS A 465 14.97 -1.84 -28.06
N VAL A 466 15.50 -3.06 -27.99
CA VAL A 466 14.76 -4.29 -27.68
C VAL A 466 15.00 -4.68 -26.22
N GLN A 467 13.94 -5.00 -25.48
CA GLN A 467 14.03 -5.39 -24.08
C GLN A 467 13.07 -6.54 -23.75
N LYS A 468 13.56 -7.50 -22.97
CA LYS A 468 12.76 -8.65 -22.51
C LYS A 468 12.65 -8.61 -20.99
N LEU A 469 12.07 -7.52 -20.47
CA LEU A 469 11.90 -7.32 -19.05
C LEU A 469 10.72 -8.13 -18.55
N LYS A 470 10.92 -8.90 -17.47
CA LYS A 470 9.86 -9.64 -16.78
C LYS A 470 9.95 -9.37 -15.28
N ASP A 471 8.82 -9.04 -14.69
CA ASP A 471 8.72 -8.93 -13.23
C ASP A 471 8.73 -10.34 -12.63
N LYS A 472 9.75 -10.62 -11.82
CA LYS A 472 9.96 -11.93 -11.19
C LYS A 472 8.89 -12.25 -10.13
N GLN A 473 8.13 -11.26 -9.68
CA GLN A 473 7.07 -11.45 -8.68
C GLN A 473 5.68 -11.60 -9.32
N PHE A 474 5.52 -11.25 -10.60
CA PHE A 474 4.24 -11.42 -11.30
C PHE A 474 3.92 -12.89 -11.50
N GLY A 475 2.67 -13.27 -11.21
CA GLY A 475 2.24 -14.67 -11.33
C GLY A 475 2.69 -15.57 -10.18
N LYS A 476 3.54 -15.10 -9.26
CA LYS A 476 3.86 -15.87 -8.07
C LYS A 476 2.62 -16.00 -7.18
N VAL A 477 2.42 -17.21 -6.68
CA VAL A 477 1.53 -17.47 -5.57
C VAL A 477 2.28 -17.12 -4.29
N ALA A 478 1.59 -16.67 -3.25
CA ALA A 478 2.22 -16.47 -1.95
C ALA A 478 2.97 -17.74 -1.54
N LEU A 479 4.23 -17.59 -1.08
CA LEU A 479 5.06 -18.72 -0.70
C LEU A 479 4.60 -19.40 0.58
N PHE A 480 3.78 -18.72 1.36
CA PHE A 480 3.11 -19.21 2.56
C PHE A 480 1.81 -18.42 2.78
N PHE A 481 0.89 -19.02 3.53
CA PHE A 481 -0.37 -18.41 3.90
C PHE A 481 -0.44 -18.34 5.43
N PRO A 482 -0.54 -17.15 6.05
CA PRO A 482 -0.72 -17.04 7.48
C PRO A 482 -2.05 -17.66 7.91
N HIS A 483 -2.00 -18.62 8.82
CA HIS A 483 -3.17 -19.28 9.38
C HIS A 483 -3.14 -19.26 10.89
N LYS A 484 -4.31 -19.38 11.48
CA LYS A 484 -4.44 -19.70 12.90
C LYS A 484 -4.97 -21.13 12.99
N ASN A 485 -4.04 -22.09 12.99
CA ASN A 485 -4.36 -23.49 13.19
C ASN A 485 -4.67 -23.78 14.67
N PRO A 486 -5.39 -24.88 15.00
CA PRO A 486 -5.58 -25.34 16.37
C PRO A 486 -4.24 -25.58 17.08
N GLU A 487 -4.19 -25.39 18.39
CA GLU A 487 -2.95 -25.62 19.14
C GLU A 487 -2.50 -27.08 19.07
N ALA A 488 -1.28 -27.29 18.57
CA ALA A 488 -0.69 -28.63 18.43
C ALA A 488 0.83 -28.57 18.58
N SER A 489 1.41 -29.65 19.08
CA SER A 489 2.82 -29.92 18.89
C SER A 489 3.05 -30.58 17.54
N VAL A 490 4.07 -30.14 16.82
CA VAL A 490 4.37 -30.65 15.47
C VAL A 490 5.74 -31.28 15.41
N GLU A 491 5.81 -32.43 14.76
CA GLU A 491 7.04 -33.24 14.61
C GLU A 491 7.21 -33.62 13.14
N SER A 492 8.44 -33.66 12.65
CA SER A 492 8.78 -34.06 11.28
C SER A 492 9.86 -35.14 11.30
N GLY A 493 9.62 -36.24 10.61
CA GLY A 493 10.64 -37.25 10.28
C GLY A 493 11.61 -36.73 9.20
N ILE A 494 11.17 -35.77 8.39
CA ILE A 494 11.95 -35.22 7.31
C ILE A 494 12.76 -34.02 7.83
N LYS A 495 14.07 -34.00 7.55
CA LYS A 495 14.94 -32.90 7.91
C LYS A 495 14.58 -31.65 7.07
N HIS A 496 14.36 -30.52 7.74
CA HIS A 496 14.04 -29.26 7.05
C HIS A 496 15.30 -28.50 6.59
N TYR A 497 15.13 -27.72 5.54
CA TYR A 497 16.16 -26.82 5.02
C TYR A 497 16.14 -25.48 5.76
N LYS A 498 17.28 -25.09 6.34
CA LYS A 498 17.49 -23.80 7.05
C LYS A 498 16.34 -23.48 8.03
N GLN A 499 15.71 -22.30 7.88
CA GLN A 499 14.63 -21.82 8.75
C GLN A 499 13.24 -22.33 8.36
N TYR A 500 13.10 -23.18 7.34
CA TYR A 500 11.81 -23.62 6.81
C TYR A 500 11.29 -24.86 7.54
N SER A 501 11.12 -24.75 8.86
CA SER A 501 10.67 -25.85 9.72
C SER A 501 9.14 -26.03 9.70
N LEU A 502 8.69 -27.25 10.04
CA LEU A 502 7.26 -27.58 10.12
C LEU A 502 6.54 -26.72 11.18
N ALA A 503 7.18 -26.43 12.31
CA ALA A 503 6.61 -25.60 13.37
C ALA A 503 6.29 -24.18 12.86
N ARG A 504 7.21 -23.56 12.12
CA ARG A 504 6.99 -22.23 11.55
C ARG A 504 5.95 -22.23 10.44
N ALA A 505 5.88 -23.29 9.65
CA ALA A 505 4.84 -23.48 8.64
C ALA A 505 3.46 -23.62 9.27
N TYR A 506 3.36 -24.35 10.38
CA TYR A 506 2.11 -24.53 11.13
C TYR A 506 1.58 -23.24 11.76
N LEU A 507 2.47 -22.36 12.20
CA LEU A 507 2.14 -21.03 12.71
C LEU A 507 1.82 -20.01 11.60
N GLY A 508 1.96 -20.38 10.31
CA GLY A 508 1.73 -19.48 9.19
C GLY A 508 2.85 -18.43 9.00
N GLU A 509 4.04 -18.64 9.58
CA GLU A 509 5.17 -17.73 9.44
C GLU A 509 5.93 -17.91 8.13
N THR A 510 5.98 -19.14 7.61
CA THR A 510 6.66 -19.51 6.37
C THR A 510 6.11 -20.86 5.87
N PHE A 511 6.71 -21.43 4.84
CA PHE A 511 6.42 -22.80 4.40
C PHE A 511 7.43 -23.78 4.99
N PHE A 512 7.07 -25.08 5.04
CA PHE A 512 8.00 -26.17 5.33
C PHE A 512 8.76 -26.56 4.07
N TRP A 513 10.08 -26.82 4.18
CA TRP A 513 10.90 -27.34 3.08
C TRP A 513 11.73 -28.52 3.55
N GLY A 514 11.26 -29.70 3.26
CA GLY A 514 11.87 -30.97 3.65
C GLY A 514 12.83 -31.50 2.60
N LEU A 515 13.92 -32.08 3.06
CA LEU A 515 14.96 -32.67 2.24
C LEU A 515 14.60 -34.13 1.91
N LEU A 516 14.48 -34.46 0.62
CA LEU A 516 14.38 -35.83 0.07
C LEU A 516 13.52 -36.80 0.92
N PRO A 517 12.17 -36.65 0.90
CA PRO A 517 11.28 -37.53 1.64
C PRO A 517 11.49 -38.99 1.30
N GLN A 518 11.50 -39.84 2.33
CA GLN A 518 11.66 -41.30 2.22
C GLN A 518 10.36 -42.02 2.56
N THR A 519 10.22 -43.24 2.09
CA THR A 519 9.08 -44.10 2.48
C THR A 519 9.03 -44.28 3.99
N GLY A 520 7.88 -44.00 4.59
CA GLY A 520 7.69 -44.10 6.03
C GLY A 520 7.98 -42.80 6.80
N ASP A 521 8.42 -41.75 6.13
CA ASP A 521 8.53 -40.44 6.76
C ASP A 521 7.16 -39.87 7.10
N HIS A 522 7.07 -39.16 8.23
CA HIS A 522 5.84 -38.59 8.73
C HIS A 522 6.00 -37.11 9.07
N LEU A 523 4.97 -36.32 8.77
CA LEU A 523 4.73 -34.98 9.36
C LEU A 523 3.55 -35.13 10.33
N VAL A 524 3.76 -34.92 11.62
CA VAL A 524 2.80 -35.23 12.68
C VAL A 524 2.34 -33.97 13.38
N PHE A 525 1.03 -33.83 13.57
CA PHE A 525 0.35 -32.75 14.27
C PHE A 525 -0.42 -33.34 15.47
N LYS A 526 0.12 -33.21 16.66
CA LYS A 526 -0.47 -33.71 17.92
C LYS A 526 -1.21 -32.59 18.60
N PHE A 527 -2.55 -32.61 18.59
CA PHE A 527 -3.38 -31.58 19.20
C PHE A 527 -3.29 -31.62 20.72
N ASN A 528 -3.17 -30.46 21.37
CA ASN A 528 -3.11 -30.37 22.84
C ASN A 528 -4.41 -30.86 23.48
N THR A 529 -5.55 -30.63 22.83
CA THR A 529 -6.85 -31.22 23.16
C THR A 529 -7.40 -31.87 21.90
N PRO A 530 -8.07 -33.05 22.01
CA PRO A 530 -8.71 -33.68 20.85
C PRO A 530 -9.72 -32.73 20.22
N ILE A 531 -9.68 -32.56 18.89
CA ILE A 531 -10.50 -31.62 18.14
C ILE A 531 -11.37 -32.33 17.08
N THR A 532 -12.53 -31.77 16.79
CA THR A 532 -13.33 -32.20 15.63
C THR A 532 -12.88 -31.41 14.41
N ILE A 533 -12.29 -32.09 13.42
CA ILE A 533 -11.80 -31.44 12.19
C ILE A 533 -12.95 -31.34 11.20
N LYS A 534 -13.39 -30.12 10.89
CA LYS A 534 -14.40 -29.86 9.84
C LYS A 534 -13.82 -29.93 8.44
N ARG A 535 -12.64 -29.35 8.26
CA ARG A 535 -11.95 -29.29 6.98
C ARG A 535 -10.46 -29.23 7.19
N TYR A 536 -9.70 -29.83 6.29
CA TYR A 536 -8.27 -29.61 6.18
C TYR A 536 -7.87 -29.28 4.75
N LEU A 537 -6.81 -28.51 4.59
CA LEU A 537 -6.16 -28.21 3.32
C LEU A 537 -4.65 -28.22 3.52
N PHE A 538 -3.98 -29.04 2.75
CA PHE A 538 -2.53 -29.06 2.61
C PHE A 538 -2.18 -28.77 1.16
N ARG A 539 -1.30 -27.81 0.94
CA ARG A 539 -0.80 -27.47 -0.39
C ARG A 539 0.70 -27.69 -0.44
N SER A 540 1.16 -28.45 -1.42
CA SER A 540 2.56 -28.83 -1.60
C SER A 540 3.14 -28.21 -2.88
N GLY A 541 4.44 -27.90 -2.86
CA GLY A 541 5.12 -27.13 -3.88
C GLY A 541 4.81 -25.63 -3.77
N ASN A 542 5.52 -24.82 -4.55
CA ASN A 542 5.26 -23.40 -4.70
C ASN A 542 5.61 -22.92 -6.12
N ALA A 543 5.42 -21.65 -6.41
CA ALA A 543 5.68 -21.09 -7.75
C ALA A 543 7.18 -21.07 -8.12
N GLU A 544 8.09 -21.06 -7.14
CA GLU A 544 9.54 -21.09 -7.37
C GLU A 544 10.06 -22.51 -7.57
N HIS A 545 9.47 -23.49 -6.87
CA HIS A 545 9.83 -24.90 -6.86
C HIS A 545 8.56 -25.75 -7.09
N PRO A 546 7.99 -25.77 -8.29
CA PRO A 546 6.73 -26.46 -8.56
C PRO A 546 6.87 -27.97 -8.57
N SER A 547 8.08 -28.51 -8.68
CA SER A 547 8.38 -29.95 -8.61
C SER A 547 8.58 -30.46 -7.18
N ASP A 548 8.85 -29.58 -6.22
CA ASP A 548 9.09 -29.93 -4.82
C ASP A 548 7.76 -30.24 -4.12
N ARG A 549 7.16 -31.38 -4.46
CA ARG A 549 5.83 -31.77 -3.98
C ARG A 549 5.89 -33.07 -3.20
N PHE A 550 4.94 -33.23 -2.27
CA PHE A 550 4.63 -34.53 -1.69
C PHE A 550 3.89 -35.37 -2.73
N TYR A 551 4.48 -36.47 -3.09
CA TYR A 551 3.91 -37.51 -3.96
C TYR A 551 3.53 -38.73 -3.11
N ASN A 552 2.48 -39.45 -3.52
CA ASN A 552 2.05 -40.69 -2.86
C ASN A 552 2.06 -40.57 -1.31
N THR A 553 1.41 -39.50 -0.83
CA THR A 553 1.37 -39.16 0.59
C THR A 553 -0.09 -39.08 1.04
N THR A 554 -0.43 -39.80 2.12
CA THR A 554 -1.78 -39.82 2.69
C THR A 554 -1.93 -38.85 3.85
N VAL A 555 -3.17 -38.40 4.05
CA VAL A 555 -3.61 -37.70 5.26
C VAL A 555 -4.32 -38.68 6.17
N GLU A 556 -3.82 -38.83 7.38
CA GLU A 556 -4.27 -39.84 8.31
C GLU A 556 -4.59 -39.22 9.67
N VAL A 557 -5.61 -39.76 10.36
CA VAL A 557 -6.02 -39.29 11.68
C VAL A 557 -6.02 -40.43 12.71
N LEU A 558 -5.59 -40.09 13.93
CA LEU A 558 -5.70 -40.96 15.09
C LEU A 558 -6.74 -40.40 16.05
N LEU A 559 -7.74 -41.21 16.36
CA LEU A 559 -8.87 -40.82 17.18
C LEU A 559 -8.53 -40.88 18.68
N ASN A 560 -9.33 -40.18 19.48
CA ASN A 560 -9.28 -40.32 20.93
C ASN A 560 -10.07 -41.57 21.35
N SER A 561 -9.37 -42.65 21.66
CA SER A 561 -9.90 -44.01 21.87
C SER A 561 -10.92 -44.14 23.00
N SER A 562 -11.17 -43.11 23.81
CA SER A 562 -12.04 -43.18 24.98
C SER A 562 -13.51 -42.85 24.73
N GLN A 563 -13.91 -42.43 23.53
CA GLN A 563 -15.24 -41.85 23.32
C GLN A 563 -16.03 -42.30 22.07
N VAL A 564 -15.50 -43.17 21.20
CA VAL A 564 -16.19 -43.46 19.92
C VAL A 564 -16.25 -44.92 19.58
N SER A 565 -17.47 -45.44 19.41
CA SER A 565 -17.75 -46.75 18.81
C SER A 565 -18.00 -46.53 17.31
N TYR A 566 -16.98 -46.70 16.49
CA TYR A 566 -17.12 -46.76 15.03
C TYR A 566 -16.86 -48.16 14.50
N ASN A 567 -17.51 -48.53 13.43
CA ASN A 567 -17.27 -49.85 12.81
C ASN A 567 -15.97 -49.74 11.96
N LYS A 568 -14.93 -50.48 12.36
CA LYS A 568 -13.61 -50.48 11.69
C LYS A 568 -13.69 -50.84 10.20
N ASN A 569 -14.72 -51.56 9.79
CA ASN A 569 -14.88 -51.98 8.40
C ASN A 569 -15.36 -50.87 7.46
N ASP A 570 -15.84 -49.74 8.00
CA ASP A 570 -16.36 -48.64 7.19
C ASP A 570 -15.26 -47.63 6.77
N PHE A 571 -14.05 -47.77 7.31
CA PHE A 571 -12.94 -46.84 7.08
C PHE A 571 -11.63 -47.57 6.79
N ASN A 572 -10.85 -47.02 5.86
CA ASN A 572 -9.52 -47.55 5.54
C ASN A 572 -8.54 -47.24 6.68
N SER A 573 -8.20 -48.24 7.46
CA SER A 573 -7.32 -48.11 8.62
C SER A 573 -5.93 -48.72 8.36
N THR A 574 -4.91 -48.03 8.85
CA THR A 574 -3.51 -48.48 8.81
C THR A 574 -3.23 -49.54 9.92
N SER A 575 -2.15 -50.30 9.77
CA SER A 575 -1.74 -51.33 10.76
C SER A 575 -1.43 -50.74 12.14
N ASP A 576 -1.06 -49.47 12.24
CA ASP A 576 -0.76 -48.75 13.48
C ASP A 576 -1.95 -47.93 14.02
N GLY A 577 -3.16 -48.15 13.48
CA GLY A 577 -4.43 -47.66 14.02
C GLY A 577 -4.85 -46.30 13.56
N TYR A 578 -4.20 -45.72 12.57
CA TYR A 578 -4.66 -44.49 11.93
C TYR A 578 -5.74 -44.79 10.90
N ILE A 579 -6.59 -43.78 10.63
CA ILE A 579 -7.62 -43.83 9.59
C ILE A 579 -7.21 -42.90 8.47
N VAL A 580 -7.18 -43.38 7.23
CA VAL A 580 -6.88 -42.58 6.02
C VAL A 580 -8.10 -41.73 5.68
N VAL A 581 -7.94 -40.43 5.69
CA VAL A 581 -9.03 -39.44 5.38
C VAL A 581 -8.80 -38.70 4.06
N GLY A 582 -7.64 -38.88 3.43
CA GLY A 582 -7.35 -38.28 2.12
C GLY A 582 -5.93 -38.55 1.66
N GLN A 583 -5.58 -38.00 0.50
CA GLN A 583 -4.25 -38.11 -0.09
C GLN A 583 -3.94 -36.88 -0.97
N PHE A 584 -2.66 -36.64 -1.20
CA PHE A 584 -2.22 -35.61 -2.15
C PHE A 584 -2.56 -36.03 -3.60
N ASN A 585 -3.14 -35.10 -4.35
CA ASN A 585 -3.39 -35.28 -5.78
C ASN A 585 -2.15 -34.90 -6.63
N SER A 586 -2.23 -35.09 -7.95
CA SER A 586 -1.16 -34.75 -8.90
C SER A 586 -0.78 -33.26 -8.92
N MET A 587 -1.66 -32.38 -8.42
CA MET A 587 -1.41 -30.95 -8.30
C MET A 587 -0.68 -30.58 -6.98
N GLY A 588 -0.43 -31.55 -6.11
CA GLY A 588 0.17 -31.33 -4.79
C GLY A 588 -0.81 -30.74 -3.78
N ILE A 589 -2.09 -31.08 -3.87
CA ILE A 589 -3.13 -30.62 -2.94
C ILE A 589 -3.77 -31.82 -2.29
N ALA A 590 -3.90 -31.78 -0.96
CA ALA A 590 -4.73 -32.70 -0.18
C ALA A 590 -5.77 -31.85 0.57
N GLU A 591 -7.01 -31.95 0.17
CA GLU A 591 -8.15 -31.23 0.75
C GLU A 591 -9.26 -32.20 1.07
N GLY A 592 -9.90 -32.04 2.24
CA GLY A 592 -10.99 -32.90 2.64
C GLY A 592 -11.62 -32.48 3.96
N SER A 593 -12.59 -33.28 4.38
CA SER A 593 -13.23 -33.20 5.69
C SER A 593 -13.06 -34.53 6.44
N VAL A 594 -13.08 -34.49 7.75
CA VAL A 594 -13.11 -35.71 8.57
C VAL A 594 -14.58 -35.99 8.90
N ASP A 595 -15.02 -37.25 8.66
CA ASP A 595 -16.41 -37.62 8.96
C ASP A 595 -16.69 -37.39 10.46
N PRO A 596 -17.73 -36.61 10.81
CA PRO A 596 -18.09 -36.37 12.21
C PRO A 596 -18.32 -37.65 13.04
N LYS A 597 -18.68 -38.78 12.38
CA LYS A 597 -18.85 -40.07 13.02
C LYS A 597 -17.56 -40.63 13.65
N LEU A 598 -16.40 -40.18 13.15
CA LEU A 598 -15.10 -40.58 13.72
C LEU A 598 -14.81 -39.91 15.06
N GLY A 599 -15.52 -38.82 15.39
CA GLY A 599 -15.35 -38.12 16.64
C GLY A 599 -14.05 -37.31 16.73
N PRO A 600 -13.63 -36.94 17.95
CA PRO A 600 -12.47 -36.07 18.14
C PRO A 600 -11.15 -36.72 17.72
N VAL A 601 -10.36 -36.00 16.95
CA VAL A 601 -9.03 -36.37 16.46
C VAL A 601 -7.98 -35.92 17.47
N ARG A 602 -7.10 -36.82 17.88
CA ARG A 602 -5.95 -36.56 18.75
C ARG A 602 -4.69 -36.21 17.96
N VAL A 603 -4.47 -36.89 16.83
CA VAL A 603 -3.29 -36.73 15.99
C VAL A 603 -3.72 -36.73 14.53
N LEU A 604 -3.20 -35.78 13.74
CA LEU A 604 -3.21 -35.82 12.30
C LEU A 604 -1.79 -36.04 11.82
N ARG A 605 -1.58 -36.88 10.81
CA ARG A 605 -0.28 -37.05 10.17
C ARG A 605 -0.38 -37.06 8.66
N LEU A 606 0.67 -36.61 8.00
CA LEU A 606 0.95 -36.87 6.59
C LEU A 606 1.94 -38.02 6.55
N ASN A 607 1.61 -39.08 5.82
CA ASN A 607 2.42 -40.31 5.75
C ASN A 607 2.92 -40.49 4.30
N VAL A 608 4.23 -40.56 4.12
CA VAL A 608 4.91 -40.71 2.82
C VAL A 608 5.06 -42.18 2.48
N HIS A 609 4.54 -42.61 1.31
CA HIS A 609 4.56 -44.00 0.88
C HIS A 609 5.61 -44.32 -0.19
N SER A 610 6.28 -43.33 -0.73
CA SER A 610 7.35 -43.51 -1.74
C SER A 610 8.47 -42.50 -1.56
N GLU A 611 9.69 -42.93 -1.90
CA GLU A 611 10.83 -42.05 -1.97
C GLU A 611 10.64 -40.99 -3.01
N SER A 612 11.25 -39.83 -2.81
CA SER A 612 11.25 -38.72 -3.74
C SER A 612 12.67 -38.24 -4.05
N ASP A 613 12.99 -38.11 -5.35
CA ASP A 613 14.25 -37.53 -5.81
C ASP A 613 14.29 -36.01 -5.64
N ASN A 614 13.14 -35.39 -5.37
CA ASN A 614 13.00 -33.95 -5.12
C ASN A 614 12.79 -33.68 -3.64
N TRP A 615 13.16 -32.50 -3.20
CA TRP A 615 12.72 -31.98 -1.91
C TRP A 615 11.21 -31.82 -1.89
N ALA A 616 10.60 -31.67 -0.73
CA ALA A 616 9.17 -31.44 -0.62
C ALA A 616 8.86 -30.15 0.15
N ILE A 617 8.07 -29.29 -0.47
CA ILE A 617 7.55 -28.07 0.15
C ILE A 617 6.11 -28.33 0.59
N LEU A 618 5.78 -27.93 1.83
CA LEU A 618 4.41 -27.76 2.27
C LEU A 618 4.16 -26.26 2.44
N SER A 619 3.49 -25.68 1.46
CA SER A 619 3.30 -24.22 1.35
C SER A 619 2.09 -23.72 2.12
N GLU A 620 1.12 -24.60 2.42
CA GLU A 620 -0.08 -24.27 3.18
C GLU A 620 -0.48 -25.43 4.08
N ILE A 621 -0.78 -25.12 5.33
CA ILE A 621 -1.35 -26.02 6.32
C ILE A 621 -2.57 -25.32 6.91
N HIS A 622 -3.77 -25.77 6.60
CA HIS A 622 -4.99 -25.16 7.12
C HIS A 622 -5.92 -26.22 7.69
N ILE A 623 -6.08 -26.21 9.00
CA ILE A 623 -6.93 -27.14 9.73
C ILE A 623 -8.03 -26.33 10.43
N VAL A 624 -9.28 -26.61 10.07
CA VAL A 624 -10.46 -25.94 10.64
C VAL A 624 -11.12 -26.87 11.64
N SER A 625 -11.15 -26.47 12.91
CA SER A 625 -11.84 -27.21 13.98
C SER A 625 -13.32 -26.87 14.05
N GLY A 626 -14.11 -27.84 14.60
CA GLY A 626 -15.55 -27.69 14.80
C GLY A 626 -15.93 -26.84 16.01
N ASP A 627 -15.04 -26.69 16.96
CA ASP A 627 -15.24 -25.92 18.18
C ASP A 627 -14.82 -24.48 17.89
N GLY A 628 -15.81 -23.62 17.69
CA GLY A 628 -15.68 -22.29 17.13
C GLY A 628 -14.54 -21.44 17.69
N SER A 629 -13.85 -20.81 16.78
CA SER A 629 -13.07 -19.60 17.05
C SER A 629 -13.85 -18.38 16.59
#